data_2502412e9b6f779d289f566f4d843c61
#
_entry.id   2502412e9b6f779d289f566f4d843c61
#
_cell.length_a   1.000
_cell.length_b   1.000
_cell.length_c   1.000
_cell.angle_alpha   90.00
_cell.angle_beta   90.00
_cell.angle_gamma   90.00
#
_symmetry.space_group_name_H-M   'P 1'
#
loop_
_entity.id
_entity.type
_entity.pdbx_description
1 polymer ?
#
loop_
_entity_poly.entity_id
_entity_poly.type
_entity_poly.pdbx_seq_one_letter_code
_entity_poly.pdbx_strand_id
1 'polypeptide(L)'
;MNRRPTLLAALALTATAALTLSACGGSGSDEGSAKDKDSDKIAGADTGSEKSAPPSESASVTEGRPKIELPPDLSYTFDWSKTGDKEKDAILADSKQSIKAVHLAMANQDALDAAYLYYHEGEAAAGAEKFIQAYVKEEARVTGAYRYYKASVNVSDDNSGSLVYCEDQGKAYDMFLKDEKVNKTPVTKNSYVLYNTRLQKNDKGVWVVTKLLSQRGSDRCQPSA
;
A
#
# COMPACT_ATOMS: atom_id res chain seq x y z
N MET A 1 -16.68 -32.36 42.61
CA MET A 1 -17.77 -33.29 42.27
C MET A 1 -18.33 -32.91 40.92
N ASN A 2 -18.15 -33.82 39.93
CA ASN A 2 -19.04 -34.16 38.81
C ASN A 2 -19.37 -33.08 37.76
N ARG A 3 -19.38 -33.29 36.49
CA ARG A 3 -19.07 -34.37 35.52
C ARG A 3 -18.99 -33.70 34.12
N ARG A 4 -18.10 -34.15 33.28
CA ARG A 4 -18.16 -33.92 31.82
C ARG A 4 -19.30 -34.79 31.22
N PRO A 5 -19.82 -34.43 30.03
CA PRO A 5 -19.71 -35.43 28.98
C PRO A 5 -19.13 -34.91 27.65
N THR A 6 -18.32 -35.75 27.09
CA THR A 6 -17.88 -35.87 25.72
C THR A 6 -19.03 -36.23 24.78
N LEU A 7 -19.08 -35.63 23.58
CA LEU A 7 -19.72 -36.24 22.40
C LEU A 7 -18.92 -35.93 21.17
N LEU A 8 -18.37 -37.01 20.61
CA LEU A 8 -17.77 -37.14 19.27
C LEU A 8 -18.89 -37.17 18.21
N ALA A 9 -18.72 -36.48 17.10
CA ALA A 9 -19.35 -36.88 15.83
C ALA A 9 -18.45 -36.47 14.68
N ALA A 10 -17.84 -37.45 14.06
CA ALA A 10 -17.15 -37.38 12.78
C ALA A 10 -18.19 -37.45 11.64
N LEU A 11 -18.04 -36.62 10.62
CA LEU A 11 -18.64 -36.86 9.30
C LEU A 11 -17.65 -36.40 8.23
N ALA A 12 -17.08 -37.44 7.57
CA ALA A 12 -16.31 -37.31 6.36
C ALA A 12 -17.26 -37.21 5.15
N LEU A 13 -17.02 -36.26 4.27
CA LEU A 13 -17.59 -36.25 2.91
C LEU A 13 -16.48 -35.94 1.93
N THR A 14 -16.06 -36.98 1.20
CA THR A 14 -15.22 -36.93 0.00
C THR A 14 -16.08 -36.59 -1.20
N ALA A 15 -15.72 -35.56 -1.96
CA ALA A 15 -16.22 -35.37 -3.33
C ALA A 15 -15.03 -35.07 -4.25
N THR A 16 -14.69 -36.05 -5.04
CA THR A 16 -13.79 -35.99 -6.19
C THR A 16 -14.52 -35.40 -7.39
N ALA A 17 -14.02 -34.34 -7.99
CA ALA A 17 -14.41 -33.87 -9.30
C ALA A 17 -13.18 -33.74 -10.20
N ALA A 18 -13.13 -34.60 -11.21
CA ALA A 18 -12.18 -34.56 -12.30
C ALA A 18 -12.55 -33.44 -13.28
N LEU A 19 -11.58 -32.67 -13.71
CA LEU A 19 -11.72 -31.70 -14.79
C LEU A 19 -10.71 -31.99 -15.90
N THR A 20 -11.27 -32.22 -17.07
CA THR A 20 -10.63 -32.49 -18.34
C THR A 20 -9.90 -31.29 -18.92
N LEU A 21 -8.69 -31.55 -19.40
CA LEU A 21 -7.92 -30.64 -20.28
C LEU A 21 -8.58 -30.62 -21.67
N SER A 22 -8.73 -29.45 -22.25
CA SER A 22 -8.79 -29.29 -23.71
C SER A 22 -7.70 -28.31 -24.16
N ALA A 23 -6.75 -28.87 -24.88
CA ALA A 23 -5.74 -28.18 -25.66
C ALA A 23 -6.29 -27.89 -27.07
N CYS A 24 -6.04 -26.71 -27.59
CA CYS A 24 -6.04 -26.39 -29.03
C CYS A 24 -5.11 -25.15 -29.17
N GLY A 25 -4.00 -25.16 -29.77
CA GLY A 25 -3.42 -25.57 -31.00
C GLY A 25 -3.73 -24.60 -32.15
N GLY A 26 -2.73 -23.73 -32.57
CA GLY A 26 -2.86 -22.88 -33.73
C GLY A 26 -1.60 -22.06 -34.00
N SER A 27 -0.72 -22.60 -34.83
CA SER A 27 0.44 -21.94 -35.45
C SER A 27 0.01 -20.90 -36.48
N GLY A 28 0.87 -19.88 -36.67
CA GLY A 28 0.84 -18.99 -37.83
C GLY A 28 2.07 -18.08 -37.84
N SER A 29 3.10 -18.51 -38.53
CA SER A 29 4.27 -17.76 -38.96
C SER A 29 3.87 -16.71 -39.99
N ASP A 30 4.50 -15.54 -40.03
CA ASP A 30 5.26 -15.12 -41.23
C ASP A 30 6.11 -13.87 -40.98
N GLU A 31 7.25 -13.92 -41.64
CA GLU A 31 8.38 -12.99 -41.73
C GLU A 31 8.06 -11.77 -42.58
N GLY A 32 8.86 -10.72 -42.39
CA GLY A 32 8.97 -9.60 -43.32
C GLY A 32 9.79 -8.45 -42.78
N SER A 33 10.97 -8.55 -42.90
CA SER A 33 12.22 -7.91 -43.32
C SER A 33 12.15 -6.45 -43.83
N ALA A 34 13.09 -5.68 -43.32
CA ALA A 34 14.05 -4.78 -43.94
C ALA A 34 13.76 -3.27 -44.12
N LYS A 35 14.66 -2.54 -43.56
CA LYS A 35 15.65 -1.57 -44.11
C LYS A 35 15.33 -0.07 -44.08
N ASP A 36 16.20 0.56 -43.31
CA ASP A 36 17.22 1.58 -43.64
C ASP A 36 16.81 3.02 -44.01
N LYS A 37 17.49 3.87 -43.32
CA LYS A 37 18.30 5.06 -43.64
C LYS A 37 17.84 6.33 -42.91
N ASP A 38 18.69 6.79 -42.10
CA ASP A 38 19.84 7.71 -42.20
C ASP A 38 19.54 9.20 -42.00
N SER A 39 20.35 9.74 -41.10
CA SER A 39 20.90 11.10 -41.03
C SER A 39 19.97 12.29 -40.75
N ASP A 40 20.14 13.02 -39.64
CA ASP A 40 21.13 14.11 -39.59
C ASP A 40 21.35 14.66 -38.18
N LYS A 41 22.62 14.88 -37.89
CA LYS A 41 23.14 15.62 -36.74
C LYS A 41 22.86 17.10 -36.90
N ILE A 42 22.43 17.77 -35.83
CA ILE A 42 22.84 19.15 -35.61
C ILE A 42 23.36 19.27 -34.17
N ALA A 43 24.62 19.65 -34.04
CA ALA A 43 25.31 20.02 -32.84
C ALA A 43 25.04 21.49 -32.51
N GLY A 44 25.06 21.80 -31.23
CA GLY A 44 25.18 23.19 -30.75
C GLY A 44 24.69 23.35 -29.31
N ALA A 45 25.61 23.21 -28.35
CA ALA A 45 26.00 24.16 -27.31
C ALA A 45 24.87 24.71 -26.43
N ASP A 46 24.92 24.84 -25.16
CA ASP A 46 25.97 25.07 -24.16
C ASP A 46 25.33 25.18 -22.79
N THR A 47 26.02 24.70 -21.80
CA THR A 47 26.05 25.08 -20.40
C THR A 47 24.86 25.78 -19.72
N GLY A 48 24.30 25.09 -18.75
CA GLY A 48 23.48 25.67 -17.69
C GLY A 48 23.24 24.64 -16.60
N SER A 49 24.13 24.57 -15.60
CA SER A 49 23.89 23.81 -14.36
C SER A 49 22.74 24.46 -13.60
N GLU A 50 21.54 24.02 -13.81
CA GLU A 50 20.43 24.24 -12.90
C GLU A 50 20.21 23.02 -12.05
N LYS A 51 20.44 23.22 -10.76
CA LYS A 51 20.19 22.33 -9.66
C LYS A 51 18.69 21.99 -9.65
N SER A 52 18.33 20.83 -10.19
CA SER A 52 16.94 20.36 -10.22
C SER A 52 16.45 20.21 -8.79
N ALA A 53 15.56 21.09 -8.39
CA ALA A 53 14.69 20.89 -7.22
C ALA A 53 13.84 19.63 -7.46
N PRO A 54 13.52 18.87 -6.40
CA PRO A 54 12.65 17.70 -6.55
C PRO A 54 11.30 18.14 -7.13
N PRO A 55 10.67 17.35 -8.02
CA PRO A 55 9.39 17.73 -8.61
C PRO A 55 8.36 17.91 -7.51
N SER A 56 7.86 19.15 -7.40
CA SER A 56 6.69 19.49 -6.60
C SER A 56 5.53 18.61 -7.08
N GLU A 57 4.98 17.81 -6.18
CA GLU A 57 3.74 17.05 -6.47
C GLU A 57 2.69 18.06 -6.90
N SER A 58 2.23 17.93 -8.13
CA SER A 58 1.17 18.75 -8.72
C SER A 58 -0.05 18.73 -7.82
N ALA A 59 -0.40 19.89 -7.31
CA ALA A 59 -1.60 20.13 -6.51
C ALA A 59 -2.84 19.83 -7.37
N SER A 60 -3.35 18.61 -7.30
CA SER A 60 -4.68 18.25 -7.81
C SER A 60 -5.66 18.30 -6.66
N VAL A 61 -6.55 19.29 -6.73
CA VAL A 61 -7.80 19.48 -5.97
C VAL A 61 -7.74 18.95 -4.52
N THR A 62 -7.22 19.79 -3.63
CA THR A 62 -7.13 19.50 -2.20
C THR A 62 -8.25 20.09 -1.37
N GLU A 63 -9.28 20.65 -2.00
CA GLU A 63 -10.38 21.30 -1.28
C GLU A 63 -11.13 20.25 -0.44
N GLY A 64 -11.09 20.44 0.90
CA GLY A 64 -11.73 19.55 1.87
C GLY A 64 -10.89 18.35 2.33
N ARG A 65 -9.68 18.12 1.81
CA ARG A 65 -8.80 17.04 2.29
C ARG A 65 -8.01 17.44 3.53
N PRO A 66 -7.84 16.54 4.52
CA PRO A 66 -7.08 16.88 5.72
C PRO A 66 -5.60 17.12 5.38
N LYS A 67 -5.00 18.11 6.05
CA LYS A 67 -3.56 18.33 6.01
C LYS A 67 -2.86 17.27 6.88
N ILE A 68 -1.89 16.58 6.30
CA ILE A 68 -1.13 15.54 7.01
C ILE A 68 0.29 16.05 7.22
N GLU A 69 0.58 16.51 8.42
CA GLU A 69 1.90 16.98 8.83
C GLU A 69 2.53 15.95 9.77
N LEU A 70 3.51 15.25 9.25
CA LEU A 70 4.17 14.16 9.98
C LEU A 70 5.41 14.66 10.72
N PRO A 71 5.83 13.94 11.79
CA PRO A 71 7.10 14.21 12.44
C PRO A 71 8.27 14.18 11.45
N PRO A 72 9.29 15.07 11.61
CA PRO A 72 10.39 15.20 10.65
C PRO A 72 11.32 13.98 10.59
N ASP A 73 11.27 13.12 11.59
CA ASP A 73 12.02 11.86 11.68
C ASP A 73 11.31 10.67 11.04
N LEU A 74 10.20 10.91 10.33
CA LEU A 74 9.42 9.90 9.64
C LEU A 74 9.36 10.20 8.14
N SER A 75 9.81 9.27 7.31
CA SER A 75 9.90 9.44 5.87
C SER A 75 9.27 8.29 5.09
N TYR A 76 8.85 8.59 3.86
CA TYR A 76 8.16 7.65 2.98
C TYR A 76 8.73 7.68 1.57
N THR A 77 8.96 6.51 1.02
CA THR A 77 9.25 6.32 -0.41
C THR A 77 8.11 5.47 -1.00
N PHE A 78 7.44 6.01 -2.02
CA PHE A 78 6.43 5.29 -2.78
C PHE A 78 6.94 5.01 -4.18
N ASP A 79 7.42 3.79 -4.44
CA ASP A 79 7.83 3.32 -5.76
C ASP A 79 6.59 2.87 -6.55
N TRP A 80 5.61 3.75 -6.64
CA TRP A 80 4.34 3.55 -7.32
C TRP A 80 4.29 4.41 -8.58
N SER A 81 4.42 3.76 -9.73
CA SER A 81 4.34 4.43 -11.03
C SER A 81 2.92 4.89 -11.32
N LYS A 82 2.79 6.04 -11.99
CA LYS A 82 1.52 6.43 -12.58
C LYS A 82 1.10 5.40 -13.62
N THR A 83 -0.19 5.09 -13.66
CA THR A 83 -0.76 4.11 -14.60
C THR A 83 -1.22 4.77 -15.89
N GLY A 84 -1.45 6.09 -15.88
CA GLY A 84 -2.10 6.83 -16.95
C GLY A 84 -3.62 6.75 -16.94
N ASP A 85 -4.19 5.93 -16.08
CA ASP A 85 -5.63 5.83 -15.81
C ASP A 85 -5.98 6.74 -14.63
N LYS A 86 -6.92 7.66 -14.83
CA LYS A 86 -7.28 8.68 -13.83
C LYS A 86 -7.77 8.08 -12.51
N GLU A 87 -8.59 7.03 -12.58
CA GLU A 87 -9.16 6.43 -11.37
C GLU A 87 -8.14 5.59 -10.62
N LYS A 88 -7.30 4.84 -11.32
CA LYS A 88 -6.19 4.11 -10.70
C LYS A 88 -5.18 5.05 -10.06
N ASP A 89 -4.84 6.14 -10.73
CA ASP A 89 -3.91 7.14 -10.21
C ASP A 89 -4.51 7.87 -8.99
N ALA A 90 -5.84 8.08 -8.95
CA ALA A 90 -6.54 8.61 -7.78
C ALA A 90 -6.50 7.63 -6.60
N ILE A 91 -6.70 6.32 -6.83
CA ILE A 91 -6.52 5.28 -5.79
C ILE A 91 -5.11 5.34 -5.20
N LEU A 92 -4.08 5.40 -6.06
CA LEU A 92 -2.69 5.50 -5.59
C LEU A 92 -2.45 6.75 -4.75
N ALA A 93 -2.99 7.89 -5.17
CA ALA A 93 -2.85 9.16 -4.45
C ALA A 93 -3.55 9.13 -3.09
N ASP A 94 -4.81 8.68 -3.03
CA ASP A 94 -5.58 8.61 -1.80
C ASP A 94 -5.01 7.56 -0.83
N SER A 95 -4.52 6.43 -1.34
CA SER A 95 -3.88 5.41 -0.52
C SER A 95 -2.57 5.89 0.12
N LYS A 96 -1.78 6.73 -0.55
CA LYS A 96 -0.61 7.38 0.05
C LYS A 96 -1.01 8.26 1.25
N GLN A 97 -2.09 9.02 1.11
CA GLN A 97 -2.58 9.87 2.19
C GLN A 97 -3.19 9.03 3.33
N SER A 98 -3.96 7.98 2.99
CA SER A 98 -4.52 7.02 3.95
C SER A 98 -3.43 6.41 4.86
N ILE A 99 -2.32 5.96 4.29
CA ILE A 99 -1.17 5.41 5.04
C ILE A 99 -0.56 6.46 5.97
N LYS A 100 -0.30 7.65 5.44
CA LYS A 100 0.27 8.76 6.21
C LYS A 100 -0.65 9.20 7.35
N ALA A 101 -1.97 9.22 7.11
CA ALA A 101 -2.96 9.62 8.10
C ALA A 101 -3.01 8.68 9.32
N VAL A 102 -2.85 7.37 9.13
CA VAL A 102 -2.74 6.40 10.24
C VAL A 102 -1.51 6.70 11.11
N HIS A 103 -0.38 6.99 10.48
CA HIS A 103 0.85 7.33 11.23
C HIS A 103 0.77 8.70 11.90
N LEU A 104 0.03 9.67 11.31
CA LEU A 104 -0.28 10.94 11.95
C LEU A 104 -1.10 10.72 13.23
N ALA A 105 -2.13 9.89 13.18
CA ALA A 105 -2.96 9.56 14.33
C ALA A 105 -2.14 8.96 15.50
N MET A 106 -1.16 8.09 15.19
CA MET A 106 -0.20 7.59 16.18
C MET A 106 0.67 8.72 16.76
N ALA A 107 1.15 9.62 15.90
CA ALA A 107 1.98 10.75 16.34
C ALA A 107 1.19 11.74 17.22
N ASN A 108 -0.08 11.95 16.89
CA ASN A 108 -1.01 12.76 17.67
C ASN A 108 -1.52 12.07 18.93
N GLN A 109 -1.25 10.77 19.12
CA GLN A 109 -1.79 9.95 20.20
C GLN A 109 -3.33 9.99 20.24
N ASP A 110 -3.96 10.03 19.08
CA ASP A 110 -5.41 10.11 18.93
C ASP A 110 -5.95 8.95 18.08
N ALA A 111 -6.60 8.00 18.74
CA ALA A 111 -7.19 6.84 18.07
C ALA A 111 -8.45 7.17 17.24
N LEU A 112 -8.96 8.40 17.34
CA LEU A 112 -10.10 8.90 16.56
C LEU A 112 -9.73 10.10 15.69
N ASP A 113 -8.43 10.25 15.37
CA ASP A 113 -7.92 11.34 14.52
C ASP A 113 -8.71 11.45 13.21
N ALA A 114 -9.20 12.65 12.93
CA ALA A 114 -10.08 12.92 11.79
C ALA A 114 -9.39 12.68 10.43
N ALA A 115 -8.05 12.76 10.36
CA ALA A 115 -7.34 12.58 9.10
C ALA A 115 -7.40 11.13 8.62
N TYR A 116 -7.22 10.13 9.49
CA TYR A 116 -7.35 8.76 9.03
C TYR A 116 -8.81 8.35 8.82
N LEU A 117 -9.75 8.85 9.62
CA LEU A 117 -11.19 8.62 9.45
C LEU A 117 -11.72 9.22 8.13
N TYR A 118 -11.01 10.21 7.57
CA TYR A 118 -11.33 10.73 6.25
C TYR A 118 -11.05 9.72 5.12
N TYR A 119 -10.09 8.82 5.30
CA TYR A 119 -9.65 7.84 4.31
C TYR A 119 -10.01 6.40 4.64
N HIS A 120 -10.64 6.13 5.79
CA HIS A 120 -11.01 4.78 6.20
C HIS A 120 -12.47 4.71 6.62
N GLU A 121 -13.14 3.63 6.24
CA GLU A 121 -14.52 3.32 6.61
C GLU A 121 -14.67 1.84 7.00
N GLY A 122 -15.75 1.50 7.70
CA GLY A 122 -16.15 0.12 8.01
C GLY A 122 -15.08 -0.70 8.72
N GLU A 123 -14.78 -1.90 8.20
CA GLU A 123 -13.80 -2.81 8.82
C GLU A 123 -12.39 -2.21 8.86
N ALA A 124 -12.02 -1.42 7.85
CA ALA A 124 -10.71 -0.80 7.80
C ALA A 124 -10.54 0.29 8.86
N ALA A 125 -11.57 1.12 9.09
CA ALA A 125 -11.56 2.13 10.15
C ALA A 125 -11.44 1.48 11.53
N ALA A 126 -12.26 0.45 11.83
CA ALA A 126 -12.21 -0.26 13.10
C ALA A 126 -10.86 -0.99 13.33
N GLY A 127 -10.26 -1.52 12.26
CA GLY A 127 -8.93 -2.13 12.31
C GLY A 127 -7.83 -1.13 12.57
N ALA A 128 -7.86 0.02 11.90
CA ALA A 128 -6.92 1.12 12.09
C ALA A 128 -7.02 1.71 13.50
N GLU A 129 -8.24 1.93 14.01
CA GLU A 129 -8.48 2.40 15.37
C GLU A 129 -7.79 1.50 16.41
N LYS A 130 -8.02 0.18 16.35
CA LYS A 130 -7.37 -0.76 17.27
C LYS A 130 -5.85 -0.71 17.19
N PHE A 131 -5.32 -0.57 15.96
CA PHE A 131 -3.89 -0.47 15.74
C PHE A 131 -3.32 0.81 16.34
N ILE A 132 -3.96 1.96 16.12
CA ILE A 132 -3.57 3.25 16.69
C ILE A 132 -3.70 3.21 18.23
N GLN A 133 -4.80 2.65 18.78
CA GLN A 133 -5.00 2.50 20.22
C GLN A 133 -3.87 1.73 20.91
N ALA A 134 -3.29 0.72 20.23
CA ALA A 134 -2.15 -0.01 20.77
C ALA A 134 -0.94 0.91 20.96
N TYR A 135 -0.67 1.80 19.99
CA TYR A 135 0.40 2.80 20.11
C TYR A 135 0.12 3.86 21.17
N VAL A 136 -1.12 4.36 21.24
CA VAL A 136 -1.55 5.31 22.27
C VAL A 136 -1.38 4.72 23.68
N LYS A 137 -1.77 3.45 23.87
CA LYS A 137 -1.63 2.76 25.16
C LYS A 137 -0.17 2.62 25.60
N GLU A 138 0.73 2.39 24.67
CA GLU A 138 2.17 2.25 24.95
C GLU A 138 2.90 3.60 24.94
N GLU A 139 2.20 4.72 24.78
CA GLU A 139 2.77 6.06 24.60
C GLU A 139 3.89 6.04 23.55
N ALA A 140 3.60 5.44 22.38
CA ALA A 140 4.56 5.24 21.31
C ALA A 140 4.05 5.75 19.96
N ARG A 141 4.97 5.98 19.04
CA ARG A 141 4.71 6.25 17.63
C ARG A 141 5.73 5.57 16.73
N VAL A 142 5.49 5.61 15.45
CA VAL A 142 6.47 5.14 14.46
C VAL A 142 7.47 6.24 14.12
N THR A 143 8.69 5.83 13.71
CA THR A 143 9.78 6.69 13.25
C THR A 143 10.60 5.98 12.18
N GLY A 144 11.48 6.71 11.48
CA GLY A 144 12.39 6.16 10.49
C GLY A 144 11.86 6.21 9.06
N ALA A 145 12.14 5.20 8.25
CA ALA A 145 11.85 5.22 6.82
C ALA A 145 11.02 4.00 6.39
N TYR A 146 9.90 4.28 5.77
CA TYR A 146 9.03 3.30 5.13
C TYR A 146 9.18 3.35 3.61
N ARG A 147 9.21 2.19 2.96
CA ARG A 147 9.20 2.09 1.51
C ARG A 147 8.02 1.23 1.04
N TYR A 148 7.23 1.77 0.10
CA TYR A 148 6.07 1.10 -0.48
C TYR A 148 6.33 0.82 -1.95
N TYR A 149 6.13 -0.42 -2.40
CA TYR A 149 6.52 -0.87 -3.73
C TYR A 149 5.60 -2.00 -4.25
N LYS A 150 5.77 -2.40 -5.51
CA LYS A 150 4.98 -3.44 -6.18
C LYS A 150 3.47 -3.18 -6.10
N ALA A 151 3.04 -1.92 -6.30
CA ALA A 151 1.63 -1.57 -6.33
C ALA A 151 0.94 -2.17 -7.56
N SER A 152 -0.23 -2.77 -7.34
CA SER A 152 -1.14 -3.27 -8.38
C SER A 152 -2.55 -2.80 -8.08
N VAL A 153 -3.14 -2.04 -8.99
CA VAL A 153 -4.45 -1.39 -8.83
C VAL A 153 -5.44 -1.97 -9.82
N ASN A 154 -6.66 -2.25 -9.34
CA ASN A 154 -7.81 -2.55 -10.19
C ASN A 154 -8.97 -1.64 -9.80
N VAL A 155 -9.77 -1.25 -10.78
CA VAL A 155 -11.00 -0.46 -10.63
C VAL A 155 -12.13 -1.23 -11.30
N SER A 156 -13.30 -1.23 -10.68
CA SER A 156 -14.55 -1.78 -11.22
C SER A 156 -15.55 -0.65 -11.50
N ASP A 157 -16.56 -0.93 -12.32
CA ASP A 157 -17.53 0.06 -12.80
C ASP A 157 -18.46 0.61 -11.71
N ASP A 158 -18.54 -0.05 -10.56
CA ASP A 158 -19.38 0.31 -9.41
C ASP A 158 -18.70 1.26 -8.40
N ASN A 159 -17.69 2.03 -8.83
CA ASN A 159 -16.85 2.86 -7.97
C ASN A 159 -16.11 2.06 -6.88
N SER A 160 -15.95 0.75 -7.05
CA SER A 160 -15.11 -0.07 -6.19
C SER A 160 -13.73 -0.26 -6.79
N GLY A 161 -12.74 -0.46 -5.93
CA GLY A 161 -11.37 -0.68 -6.35
C GLY A 161 -10.60 -1.57 -5.39
N SER A 162 -9.43 -2.01 -5.83
CA SER A 162 -8.50 -2.73 -4.99
C SER A 162 -7.07 -2.27 -5.27
N LEU A 163 -6.26 -2.27 -4.21
CA LEU A 163 -4.83 -2.01 -4.29
C LEU A 163 -4.09 -3.08 -3.49
N VAL A 164 -3.16 -3.75 -4.15
CA VAL A 164 -2.21 -4.67 -3.52
C VAL A 164 -0.83 -4.03 -3.58
N TYR A 165 -0.11 -4.01 -2.47
CA TYR A 165 1.23 -3.42 -2.42
C TYR A 165 2.09 -4.07 -1.34
N CYS A 166 3.39 -3.87 -1.45
CA CYS A 166 4.37 -4.27 -0.46
C CYS A 166 4.86 -3.06 0.34
N GLU A 167 5.14 -3.28 1.61
CA GLU A 167 5.79 -2.36 2.51
C GLU A 167 7.10 -2.96 3.03
N ASP A 168 8.17 -2.18 3.01
CA ASP A 168 9.45 -2.47 3.67
C ASP A 168 9.58 -1.60 4.91
N GLN A 169 9.61 -2.24 6.07
CA GLN A 169 9.78 -1.67 7.40
C GLN A 169 11.21 -1.86 7.94
N GLY A 170 12.17 -2.25 7.09
CA GLY A 170 13.53 -2.56 7.53
C GLY A 170 14.29 -1.38 8.16
N LYS A 171 13.83 -0.15 7.91
CA LYS A 171 14.36 1.10 8.50
C LYS A 171 13.30 1.87 9.28
N ALA A 172 12.19 1.24 9.61
CA ALA A 172 11.10 1.79 10.40
C ALA A 172 11.09 1.16 11.79
N TYR A 173 10.83 1.95 12.81
CA TYR A 173 10.96 1.56 14.20
C TYR A 173 9.84 2.16 15.05
N ASP A 174 9.60 1.58 16.22
CA ASP A 174 8.77 2.20 17.25
C ASP A 174 9.63 3.15 18.09
N MET A 175 9.07 4.29 18.48
CA MET A 175 9.68 5.24 19.39
C MET A 175 8.74 5.49 20.57
N PHE A 176 9.23 5.29 21.79
CA PHE A 176 8.50 5.61 23.01
C PHE A 176 8.59 7.11 23.30
N LEU A 177 7.45 7.76 23.52
CA LEU A 177 7.37 9.22 23.65
C LEU A 177 7.96 9.73 24.97
N LYS A 178 7.91 8.92 26.02
CA LYS A 178 8.36 9.30 27.36
C LYS A 178 9.86 9.65 27.43
N ASP A 179 10.69 8.91 26.71
CA ASP A 179 12.15 9.02 26.75
C ASP A 179 12.78 9.12 25.35
N GLU A 180 11.94 9.26 24.33
CA GLU A 180 12.31 9.30 22.91
C GLU A 180 13.15 8.09 22.47
N LYS A 181 13.03 6.98 23.19
CA LYS A 181 13.78 5.77 22.93
C LYS A 181 13.26 5.06 21.67
N VAL A 182 14.15 4.87 20.72
CA VAL A 182 13.86 4.13 19.49
C VAL A 182 14.18 2.64 19.68
N ASN A 183 13.17 1.80 19.47
CA ASN A 183 13.28 0.34 19.50
C ASN A 183 13.74 -0.17 18.11
N LYS A 184 15.05 -0.21 17.89
CA LYS A 184 15.63 -0.69 16.62
C LYS A 184 15.63 -2.21 16.59
N THR A 185 14.86 -2.77 15.68
CA THR A 185 14.77 -4.21 15.43
C THR A 185 15.61 -4.63 14.22
N PRO A 186 16.21 -5.84 14.22
CA PRO A 186 16.90 -6.36 13.05
C PRO A 186 15.97 -6.54 11.87
N VAL A 187 16.51 -6.35 10.66
CA VAL A 187 15.78 -6.66 9.43
C VAL A 187 15.63 -8.17 9.29
N THR A 188 14.42 -8.64 9.14
CA THR A 188 14.08 -10.06 8.96
C THR A 188 13.06 -10.20 7.83
N LYS A 189 12.71 -11.44 7.47
CA LYS A 189 11.58 -11.69 6.57
C LYS A 189 10.31 -10.94 6.99
N ASN A 190 10.07 -10.82 8.29
CA ASN A 190 8.91 -10.13 8.85
C ASN A 190 8.93 -8.60 8.70
N SER A 191 10.05 -8.02 8.27
CA SER A 191 10.12 -6.59 7.95
C SER A 191 9.41 -6.24 6.61
N TYR A 192 9.00 -7.26 5.85
CA TYR A 192 8.32 -7.09 4.56
C TYR A 192 6.87 -7.56 4.65
N VAL A 193 5.94 -6.65 4.38
CA VAL A 193 4.51 -6.87 4.56
C VAL A 193 3.78 -6.71 3.24
N LEU A 194 2.94 -7.69 2.88
CA LEU A 194 1.98 -7.58 1.79
C LEU A 194 0.67 -7.01 2.32
N TYR A 195 0.18 -5.98 1.67
CA TYR A 195 -1.15 -5.42 1.93
C TYR A 195 -2.10 -5.71 0.77
N ASN A 196 -3.33 -5.99 1.10
CA ASN A 196 -4.43 -6.14 0.16
C ASN A 196 -5.59 -5.29 0.67
N THR A 197 -5.98 -4.28 -0.11
CA THR A 197 -7.01 -3.33 0.28
C THR A 197 -8.20 -3.37 -0.69
N ARG A 198 -9.41 -3.18 -0.14
CA ARG A 198 -10.58 -2.79 -0.91
C ARG A 198 -10.88 -1.33 -0.67
N LEU A 199 -11.23 -0.63 -1.74
CA LEU A 199 -11.55 0.78 -1.69
C LEU A 199 -12.93 1.02 -2.32
N GLN A 200 -13.59 2.06 -1.85
CA GLN A 200 -14.84 2.57 -2.42
C GLN A 200 -14.69 4.07 -2.64
N LYS A 201 -15.11 4.56 -3.79
CA LYS A 201 -15.15 5.99 -4.04
C LYS A 201 -16.39 6.58 -3.41
N ASN A 202 -16.21 7.53 -2.50
CA ASN A 202 -17.31 8.19 -1.82
C ASN A 202 -17.86 9.39 -2.61
N ASP A 203 -18.94 10.01 -2.13
CA ASP A 203 -19.61 11.16 -2.78
C ASP A 203 -18.73 12.41 -2.91
N LYS A 204 -17.63 12.47 -2.14
CA LYS A 204 -16.63 13.55 -2.23
C LYS A 204 -15.56 13.25 -3.29
N GLY A 205 -15.68 12.13 -4.00
CA GLY A 205 -14.69 11.69 -4.99
C GLY A 205 -13.38 11.15 -4.39
N VAL A 206 -13.39 10.78 -3.11
CA VAL A 206 -12.25 10.22 -2.39
C VAL A 206 -12.33 8.71 -2.38
N TRP A 207 -11.21 8.04 -2.68
CA TRP A 207 -11.10 6.61 -2.55
C TRP A 207 -10.78 6.23 -1.10
N VAL A 208 -11.81 5.76 -0.37
CA VAL A 208 -11.69 5.34 1.03
C VAL A 208 -11.42 3.86 1.14
N VAL A 209 -10.57 3.47 2.07
CA VAL A 209 -10.26 2.06 2.37
C VAL A 209 -11.38 1.50 3.24
N THR A 210 -12.08 0.48 2.74
CA THR A 210 -13.19 -0.19 3.44
C THR A 210 -12.76 -1.51 4.07
N LYS A 211 -11.73 -2.16 3.50
CA LYS A 211 -11.13 -3.38 4.04
C LYS A 211 -9.63 -3.39 3.80
N LEU A 212 -8.88 -3.80 4.80
CA LEU A 212 -7.43 -3.94 4.73
C LEU A 212 -7.01 -5.26 5.36
N LEU A 213 -6.25 -6.06 4.61
CA LEU A 213 -5.62 -7.29 5.07
C LEU A 213 -4.11 -7.15 4.91
N SER A 214 -3.36 -7.58 5.90
CA SER A 214 -1.90 -7.58 5.86
C SER A 214 -1.35 -8.99 6.09
N GLN A 215 -0.27 -9.31 5.40
CA GLN A 215 0.48 -10.55 5.56
C GLN A 215 1.95 -10.21 5.76
N ARG A 216 2.38 -10.26 7.01
CA ARG A 216 3.77 -10.05 7.39
C ARG A 216 4.63 -11.25 6.96
N GLY A 217 5.83 -10.99 6.46
CA GLY A 217 6.74 -12.03 6.01
C GLY A 217 6.36 -12.70 4.68
N SER A 218 5.50 -12.05 3.87
CA SER A 218 5.09 -12.57 2.57
C SER A 218 6.26 -12.72 1.60
N ASP A 219 6.39 -13.89 0.95
CA ASP A 219 7.43 -14.13 -0.04
C ASP A 219 7.36 -13.20 -1.25
N ARG A 220 6.13 -12.71 -1.57
CA ARG A 220 5.92 -11.74 -2.66
C ARG A 220 6.61 -10.41 -2.44
N CYS A 221 6.87 -10.06 -1.18
CA CYS A 221 7.45 -8.78 -0.78
C CYS A 221 8.94 -8.88 -0.40
N GLN A 222 9.52 -10.08 -0.39
CA GLN A 222 10.95 -10.21 -0.11
C GLN A 222 11.79 -9.52 -1.19
N PRO A 223 12.97 -8.95 -0.83
CA PRO A 223 13.95 -8.50 -1.80
C PRO A 223 14.32 -9.64 -2.76
N SER A 224 14.56 -9.30 -4.03
CA SER A 224 15.19 -10.25 -4.96
C SER A 224 16.61 -10.55 -4.46
N ALA A 225 16.96 -11.84 -4.41
CA ALA A 225 18.30 -12.29 -4.07
C ALA A 225 19.31 -11.85 -5.14
#